data_982d440b073ba083b6de0f3a9e97d70b
#
_entry.id   982d440b073ba083b6de0f3a9e97d70b
#
_cell.length_a   1.000
_cell.length_b   1.000
_cell.length_c   1.000
_cell.angle_alpha   90.00
_cell.angle_beta   90.00
_cell.angle_gamma   90.00
#
_symmetry.space_group_name_H-M   'P 1'
#
loop_
_entity.id
_entity.type
_entity.pdbx_description
1 polymer ?
#
loop_
_entity_poly.entity_id
_entity_poly.type
_entity_poly.pdbx_seq_one_letter_code
_entity_poly.pdbx_strand_id
1 'polypeptide(L)'
;CMGRESWTRVTGLPAGPGGGTFGLPGGPVDRAQTDARSDTLTFTTEAFATPHLLAGAVRLEAEIATSMLSYDLHAVLSRVTEKGAAYPLAEGYATLEPGHVTVPMRATCCTLQPGERLRLSLSPACFPCFPVNPGTGAQQPWEASLADQNIITLRLSRANSRLHLPMQPVASGPGKE
;
A
#
# COMPACT_ATOMS: atom_id res chain seq x y z
N CYS A 1 -15.44 4.92 -7.67
CA CYS A 1 -14.63 5.70 -6.73
C CYS A 1 -13.92 6.82 -7.46
N MET A 2 -14.29 8.08 -7.20
CA MET A 2 -13.45 9.21 -7.60
C MET A 2 -12.25 9.25 -6.65
N GLY A 3 -11.22 8.46 -6.95
CA GLY A 3 -9.99 8.45 -6.18
C GLY A 3 -9.06 9.55 -6.65
N ARG A 4 -8.35 10.19 -5.74
CA ARG A 4 -7.23 11.06 -6.08
C ARG A 4 -6.21 10.26 -6.89
N GLU A 5 -5.66 10.88 -7.92
CA GLU A 5 -4.57 10.30 -8.72
C GLU A 5 -3.20 10.82 -8.29
N SER A 6 -3.19 11.80 -7.39
CA SER A 6 -1.96 12.38 -6.86
C SER A 6 -2.02 12.55 -5.34
N TRP A 7 -0.89 12.38 -4.70
CA TRP A 7 -0.72 12.62 -3.27
C TRP A 7 0.68 13.17 -2.98
N THR A 8 0.80 13.87 -1.88
CA THR A 8 2.03 14.56 -1.50
C THR A 8 2.50 14.08 -0.15
N ARG A 9 3.79 13.76 -0.04
CA ARG A 9 4.42 13.49 1.24
C ARG A 9 4.56 14.80 2.02
N VAL A 10 4.07 14.80 3.24
CA VAL A 10 4.33 15.89 4.20
C VAL A 10 5.60 15.52 4.97
N THR A 11 6.63 16.36 4.86
CA THR A 11 7.92 16.16 5.53
C THR A 11 7.74 16.12 7.06
N GLY A 12 8.45 15.21 7.71
CA GLY A 12 8.50 15.13 9.17
C GLY A 12 7.35 14.39 9.85
N LEU A 13 6.34 13.95 9.09
CA LEU A 13 5.30 13.09 9.67
C LEU A 13 5.70 11.63 9.52
N PRO A 14 5.64 10.84 10.61
CA PRO A 14 5.80 9.40 10.49
C PRO A 14 4.76 8.84 9.52
N ALA A 15 5.13 7.85 8.74
CA ALA A 15 4.20 7.12 7.90
C ALA A 15 3.31 6.24 8.75
N GLY A 16 2.47 6.84 9.54
CA GLY A 16 1.42 6.24 10.33
C GLY A 16 1.81 5.09 11.26
N PRO A 17 1.07 4.94 12.32
CA PRO A 17 1.28 3.83 13.23
C PRO A 17 0.82 2.52 12.61
N GLY A 18 1.62 1.54 12.79
CA GLY A 18 1.18 0.22 13.08
C GLY A 18 0.55 -0.63 12.00
N GLY A 19 0.62 -1.86 12.29
CA GLY A 19 0.11 -2.97 11.50
C GLY A 19 1.05 -3.37 10.36
N GLY A 20 1.02 -4.65 10.02
CA GLY A 20 1.86 -5.23 9.01
C GLY A 20 3.26 -5.59 9.52
N THR A 21 4.18 -5.79 8.60
CA THR A 21 5.56 -6.21 8.91
C THR A 21 6.41 -5.04 9.38
N PHE A 22 6.20 -3.87 8.76
CA PHE A 22 7.03 -2.69 9.01
C PHE A 22 6.46 -1.74 10.06
N GLY A 23 5.21 -1.96 10.49
CA GLY A 23 4.56 -1.11 11.47
C GLY A 23 4.93 -1.43 12.93
N LEU A 24 4.83 -0.44 13.80
CA LEU A 24 4.96 -0.59 15.25
C LEU A 24 3.65 -0.11 15.93
N PRO A 25 2.94 -0.99 16.65
CA PRO A 25 3.17 -2.42 16.83
C PRO A 25 2.93 -3.21 15.51
N GLY A 26 3.69 -4.29 15.33
CA GLY A 26 3.54 -5.19 14.19
C GLY A 26 2.24 -6.01 14.24
N GLY A 27 1.92 -6.68 13.12
CA GLY A 27 0.79 -7.59 13.01
C GLY A 27 -0.52 -6.95 12.59
N PRO A 28 -1.66 -7.57 12.87
CA PRO A 28 -2.98 -7.17 12.35
C PRO A 28 -3.59 -6.01 13.15
N VAL A 29 -2.97 -4.85 13.10
CA VAL A 29 -3.49 -3.60 13.70
C VAL A 29 -4.40 -2.91 12.70
N ASP A 30 -5.52 -2.34 13.18
CA ASP A 30 -6.44 -1.58 12.34
C ASP A 30 -5.76 -0.32 11.78
N ARG A 31 -5.72 -0.22 10.46
CA ARG A 31 -5.10 0.87 9.72
C ARG A 31 -6.08 1.94 9.23
N ALA A 32 -7.36 1.84 9.56
CA ALA A 32 -8.38 2.73 9.02
C ALA A 32 -8.03 4.22 9.20
N GLN A 33 -7.46 4.60 10.35
CA GLN A 33 -7.01 5.98 10.60
C GLN A 33 -5.77 6.36 9.76
N THR A 34 -4.82 5.45 9.59
CA THR A 34 -3.65 5.66 8.74
C THR A 34 -4.07 5.83 7.28
N ASP A 35 -4.99 5.00 6.81
CA ASP A 35 -5.51 5.04 5.46
C ASP A 35 -6.31 6.31 5.15
N ALA A 36 -6.86 6.96 6.17
CA ALA A 36 -7.60 8.23 6.05
C ALA A 36 -6.70 9.46 5.93
N ARG A 37 -5.38 9.32 6.07
CA ARG A 37 -4.44 10.44 5.99
C ARG A 37 -4.40 11.04 4.58
N SER A 38 -4.10 12.33 4.51
CA SER A 38 -3.99 13.06 3.24
C SER A 38 -2.78 12.64 2.40
N ASP A 39 -1.74 12.08 3.03
CA ASP A 39 -0.52 11.57 2.39
C ASP A 39 -0.59 10.07 2.07
N THR A 40 -1.75 9.45 2.20
CA THR A 40 -2.03 8.07 1.81
C THR A 40 -3.06 8.04 0.68
N LEU A 41 -2.72 7.38 -0.42
CA LEU A 41 -3.63 7.12 -1.54
C LEU A 41 -4.22 5.72 -1.39
N THR A 42 -5.55 5.61 -1.43
CA THR A 42 -6.23 4.33 -1.25
C THR A 42 -7.12 3.95 -2.42
N PHE A 43 -7.13 2.64 -2.73
CA PHE A 43 -8.03 2.00 -3.69
C PHE A 43 -8.72 0.84 -2.99
N THR A 44 -10.05 0.85 -2.98
CA THR A 44 -10.84 -0.19 -2.31
C THR A 44 -11.76 -0.86 -3.32
N THR A 45 -11.82 -2.19 -3.29
CA THR A 45 -12.72 -2.99 -4.14
C THR A 45 -14.16 -2.83 -3.68
N GLU A 46 -15.10 -3.28 -4.53
CA GLU A 46 -16.43 -3.61 -4.05
C GLU A 46 -16.36 -4.77 -3.04
N ALA A 47 -17.43 -4.93 -2.25
CA ALA A 47 -17.53 -6.03 -1.31
C ALA A 47 -17.65 -7.37 -2.05
N PHE A 48 -16.95 -8.38 -1.56
CA PHE A 48 -17.07 -9.72 -2.11
C PHE A 48 -18.46 -10.28 -1.83
N ALA A 49 -19.10 -10.84 -2.85
CA ALA A 49 -20.41 -11.48 -2.71
C ALA A 49 -20.28 -12.93 -2.22
N THR A 50 -19.15 -13.58 -2.51
CA THR A 50 -18.85 -14.97 -2.15
C THR A 50 -17.44 -15.08 -1.56
N PRO A 51 -17.15 -16.14 -0.79
CA PRO A 51 -15.81 -16.32 -0.24
C PRO A 51 -14.75 -16.48 -1.33
N HIS A 52 -13.58 -15.83 -1.13
CA HIS A 52 -12.43 -15.91 -2.02
C HIS A 52 -11.16 -16.22 -1.24
N LEU A 53 -10.38 -17.16 -1.74
CA LEU A 53 -9.05 -17.44 -1.23
C LEU A 53 -8.05 -16.52 -1.94
N LEU A 54 -7.32 -15.73 -1.19
CA LEU A 54 -6.12 -15.01 -1.61
C LEU A 54 -4.91 -15.80 -1.09
N ALA A 55 -4.13 -16.41 -1.99
CA ALA A 55 -2.98 -17.23 -1.58
C ALA A 55 -1.81 -17.09 -2.56
N GLY A 56 -0.73 -16.48 -2.11
CA GLY A 56 0.48 -16.29 -2.90
C GLY A 56 1.07 -14.89 -2.79
N ALA A 57 2.04 -14.61 -3.68
CA ALA A 57 2.71 -13.31 -3.75
C ALA A 57 1.83 -12.25 -4.43
N VAL A 58 1.75 -11.09 -3.82
CA VAL A 58 1.08 -9.91 -4.38
C VAL A 58 2.12 -9.02 -5.06
N ARG A 59 1.73 -8.36 -6.15
CA ARG A 59 2.61 -7.45 -6.90
C ARG A 59 1.83 -6.24 -7.39
N LEU A 60 2.38 -5.06 -7.14
CA LEU A 60 1.91 -3.81 -7.74
C LEU A 60 2.80 -3.45 -8.92
N GLU A 61 2.23 -3.24 -10.08
CA GLU A 61 2.83 -2.56 -11.23
C GLU A 61 2.16 -1.21 -11.37
N ALA A 62 2.94 -0.14 -11.42
CA ALA A 62 2.40 1.21 -11.47
C ALA A 62 3.24 2.12 -12.37
N GLU A 63 2.57 3.05 -13.03
CA GLU A 63 3.22 4.16 -13.69
C GLU A 63 3.09 5.38 -12.79
N ILE A 64 4.23 5.88 -12.31
CA ILE A 64 4.30 6.99 -11.37
C ILE A 64 5.17 8.11 -11.92
N ALA A 65 4.63 9.31 -11.91
CA ALA A 65 5.31 10.53 -12.29
C ALA A 65 5.55 11.40 -11.06
N THR A 66 6.73 12.02 -11.02
CA THR A 66 7.13 13.04 -10.05
C THR A 66 8.18 13.94 -10.67
N SER A 67 8.41 15.12 -10.10
CA SER A 67 9.51 16.01 -10.46
C SER A 67 10.84 15.67 -9.77
N MET A 68 10.81 14.70 -8.85
CA MET A 68 12.00 14.28 -8.10
C MET A 68 12.75 13.18 -8.83
N LEU A 69 14.05 13.05 -8.53
CA LEU A 69 14.90 12.00 -9.12
C LEU A 69 14.62 10.62 -8.53
N SER A 70 14.19 10.58 -7.27
CA SER A 70 13.80 9.34 -6.60
C SER A 70 12.65 9.58 -5.64
N TYR A 71 11.97 8.50 -5.25
CA TYR A 71 10.92 8.52 -4.24
C TYR A 71 10.79 7.14 -3.61
N ASP A 72 10.17 7.09 -2.43
CA ASP A 72 9.81 5.83 -1.80
C ASP A 72 8.34 5.51 -2.06
N LEU A 73 8.04 4.24 -2.15
CA LEU A 73 6.68 3.74 -2.21
C LEU A 73 6.49 2.58 -1.23
N HIS A 74 5.68 2.82 -0.22
CA HIS A 74 5.17 1.80 0.69
C HIS A 74 3.77 1.41 0.26
N ALA A 75 3.58 0.17 -0.12
CA ALA A 75 2.31 -0.40 -0.56
C ALA A 75 1.81 -1.41 0.48
N VAL A 76 0.58 -1.25 0.94
CA VAL A 76 -0.06 -2.16 1.90
C VAL A 76 -1.39 -2.64 1.33
N LEU A 77 -1.54 -3.96 1.21
CA LEU A 77 -2.82 -4.60 0.92
C LEU A 77 -3.48 -4.98 2.24
N SER A 78 -4.70 -4.51 2.45
CA SER A 78 -5.47 -4.78 3.66
C SER A 78 -6.81 -5.45 3.35
N ARG A 79 -7.26 -6.31 4.26
CA ARG A 79 -8.65 -6.75 4.36
C ARG A 79 -9.44 -5.70 5.10
N VAL A 80 -10.52 -5.23 4.51
CA VAL A 80 -11.44 -4.27 5.13
C VAL A 80 -12.71 -4.99 5.51
N THR A 81 -13.05 -4.96 6.79
CA THR A 81 -14.27 -5.56 7.32
C THR A 81 -15.51 -4.74 6.95
N GLU A 82 -16.69 -5.30 7.09
CA GLU A 82 -17.97 -4.57 6.90
C GLU A 82 -18.06 -3.31 7.79
N LYS A 83 -17.45 -3.36 8.97
CA LYS A 83 -17.41 -2.23 9.92
C LYS A 83 -16.35 -1.16 9.57
N GLY A 84 -15.57 -1.38 8.51
CA GLY A 84 -14.56 -0.43 8.03
C GLY A 84 -13.18 -0.58 8.63
N ALA A 85 -12.96 -1.49 9.58
CA ALA A 85 -11.63 -1.78 10.10
C ALA A 85 -10.76 -2.42 9.00
N ALA A 86 -9.51 -1.98 8.87
CA ALA A 86 -8.58 -2.37 7.82
C ALA A 86 -7.36 -3.10 8.40
N TYR A 87 -7.22 -4.39 8.12
CA TYR A 87 -6.14 -5.22 8.63
C TYR A 87 -5.14 -5.60 7.55
N PRO A 88 -3.82 -5.34 7.72
CA PRO A 88 -2.81 -5.65 6.73
C PRO A 88 -2.76 -7.15 6.42
N LEU A 89 -2.61 -7.48 5.14
CA LEU A 89 -2.41 -8.83 4.63
C LEU A 89 -1.05 -9.02 4.00
N ALA A 90 -0.63 -8.03 3.20
CA ALA A 90 0.66 -8.04 2.51
C ALA A 90 1.16 -6.61 2.39
N GLU A 91 2.47 -6.45 2.41
CA GLU A 91 3.10 -5.16 2.20
C GLU A 91 4.43 -5.28 1.46
N GLY A 92 4.80 -4.20 0.80
CA GLY A 92 6.06 -4.03 0.11
C GLY A 92 6.54 -2.59 0.20
N TYR A 93 7.85 -2.43 0.13
CA TYR A 93 8.51 -1.13 0.13
C TYR A 93 9.61 -1.12 -0.93
N ALA A 94 9.73 -0.01 -1.63
CA ALA A 94 10.79 0.18 -2.60
C ALA A 94 11.15 1.67 -2.72
N THR A 95 12.45 1.92 -2.92
CA THR A 95 12.97 3.20 -3.40
C THR A 95 13.03 3.12 -4.91
N LEU A 96 12.43 4.09 -5.60
CA LEU A 96 12.12 4.03 -7.02
C LEU A 96 12.48 5.33 -7.73
N GLU A 97 12.65 5.24 -9.04
CA GLU A 97 12.71 6.37 -9.96
C GLU A 97 11.37 6.56 -10.68
N PRO A 98 11.08 7.76 -11.22
CA PRO A 98 9.86 7.99 -11.99
C PRO A 98 9.74 7.06 -13.20
N GLY A 99 8.52 6.66 -13.51
CA GLY A 99 8.21 5.81 -14.67
C GLY A 99 7.39 4.59 -14.31
N HIS A 100 7.57 3.52 -15.08
CA HIS A 100 6.92 2.24 -14.83
C HIS A 100 7.72 1.45 -13.79
N VAL A 101 7.06 1.13 -12.68
CA VAL A 101 7.71 0.54 -11.51
C VAL A 101 6.98 -0.73 -11.08
N THR A 102 7.71 -1.63 -10.44
CA THR A 102 7.17 -2.84 -9.83
C THR A 102 7.53 -2.88 -8.36
N VAL A 103 6.52 -3.04 -7.51
CA VAL A 103 6.69 -3.22 -6.07
C VAL A 103 6.24 -4.63 -5.70
N PRO A 104 7.18 -5.54 -5.44
CA PRO A 104 6.83 -6.85 -4.90
C PRO A 104 6.34 -6.69 -3.47
N MET A 105 5.26 -7.38 -3.15
CA MET A 105 4.71 -7.43 -1.80
C MET A 105 4.88 -8.84 -1.25
N ARG A 106 4.87 -8.97 0.06
CA ARG A 106 4.99 -10.29 0.71
C ARG A 106 3.84 -11.20 0.30
N ALA A 107 4.14 -12.49 0.22
CA ALA A 107 3.11 -13.51 0.04
C ALA A 107 2.19 -13.54 1.27
N THR A 108 0.91 -13.79 1.01
CA THR A 108 -0.11 -13.93 2.04
C THR A 108 -1.03 -15.10 1.75
N CYS A 109 -1.75 -15.56 2.77
CA CYS A 109 -2.79 -16.58 2.61
C CYS A 109 -3.95 -16.24 3.56
N CYS A 110 -5.11 -15.90 3.00
CA CYS A 110 -6.30 -15.63 3.77
C CYS A 110 -7.56 -15.90 2.94
N THR A 111 -8.66 -16.21 3.61
CA THR A 111 -9.99 -16.26 2.99
C THR A 111 -10.72 -14.97 3.29
N LEU A 112 -11.14 -14.28 2.23
CA LEU A 112 -12.02 -13.12 2.30
C LEU A 112 -13.46 -13.62 2.37
N GLN A 113 -14.21 -13.10 3.32
CA GLN A 113 -15.62 -13.48 3.52
C GLN A 113 -16.55 -12.55 2.71
N PRO A 114 -17.80 -12.97 2.45
CA PRO A 114 -18.81 -12.06 1.91
C PRO A 114 -18.91 -10.79 2.75
N GLY A 115 -19.10 -9.63 2.11
CA GLY A 115 -19.14 -8.32 2.77
C GLY A 115 -17.77 -7.67 3.00
N GLU A 116 -16.70 -8.44 3.04
CA GLU A 116 -15.34 -7.88 3.15
C GLU A 116 -14.86 -7.30 1.81
N ARG A 117 -13.83 -6.45 1.89
CA ARG A 117 -13.21 -5.77 0.74
C ARG A 117 -11.69 -5.88 0.82
N LEU A 118 -11.03 -5.67 -0.29
CA LEU A 118 -9.59 -5.41 -0.32
C LEU A 118 -9.33 -3.92 -0.50
N ARG A 119 -8.29 -3.43 0.17
CA ARG A 119 -7.80 -2.07 0.03
C ARG A 119 -6.30 -2.08 -0.20
N LEU A 120 -5.88 -1.43 -1.28
CA LEU A 120 -4.49 -1.05 -1.50
C LEU A 120 -4.29 0.36 -0.96
N SER A 121 -3.32 0.53 -0.07
CA SER A 121 -2.91 1.82 0.48
C SER A 121 -1.48 2.11 0.04
N LEU A 122 -1.23 3.28 -0.51
CA LEU A 122 0.07 3.72 -1.00
C LEU A 122 0.50 4.96 -0.24
N SER A 123 1.67 4.91 0.37
CA SER A 123 2.29 6.06 1.05
C SER A 123 3.72 6.28 0.58
N PRO A 124 4.19 7.54 0.54
CA PRO A 124 5.50 7.89 0.01
C PRO A 124 6.61 7.81 1.06
N ALA A 125 6.37 7.15 2.17
CA ALA A 125 7.33 6.90 3.23
C ALA A 125 6.85 5.77 4.16
N CYS A 126 7.80 5.14 4.87
CA CYS A 126 7.54 4.16 5.92
C CYS A 126 8.47 4.39 7.13
N PHE A 127 8.54 5.64 7.59
CA PHE A 127 9.32 6.00 8.78
C PHE A 127 8.58 5.53 10.06
N PRO A 128 9.27 4.99 11.08
CA PRO A 128 10.73 4.93 11.24
C PRO A 128 11.39 3.65 10.70
N CYS A 129 10.67 2.77 10.03
CA CYS A 129 11.23 1.50 9.54
C CYS A 129 12.27 1.72 8.43
N PHE A 130 12.05 2.73 7.61
CA PHE A 130 12.97 3.16 6.58
C PHE A 130 13.26 4.67 6.69
N PRO A 131 14.50 5.10 6.40
CA PRO A 131 14.83 6.53 6.33
C PRO A 131 13.95 7.23 5.30
N VAL A 132 13.71 8.51 5.51
CA VAL A 132 12.92 9.31 4.57
C VAL A 132 13.78 9.66 3.34
N ASN A 133 13.31 9.29 2.15
CA ASN A 133 13.98 9.62 0.89
C ASN A 133 13.92 11.14 0.64
N PRO A 134 15.07 11.82 0.42
CA PRO A 134 15.10 13.26 0.16
C PRO A 134 14.59 13.66 -1.22
N GLY A 135 14.45 12.73 -2.17
CA GLY A 135 14.05 13.00 -3.54
C GLY A 135 15.19 13.39 -4.48
N THR A 136 16.43 13.30 -4.03
CA THR A 136 17.63 13.78 -4.74
C THR A 136 18.27 12.72 -5.64
N GLY A 137 17.77 11.48 -5.65
CA GLY A 137 18.43 10.36 -6.32
C GLY A 137 19.62 9.80 -5.54
N ALA A 138 19.89 10.28 -4.33
CA ALA A 138 20.97 9.77 -3.50
C ALA A 138 20.72 8.29 -3.14
N GLN A 139 21.75 7.46 -3.33
CA GLN A 139 21.67 6.02 -3.05
C GLN A 139 21.59 5.71 -1.55
N GLN A 140 21.94 6.67 -0.69
CA GLN A 140 22.01 6.52 0.75
C GLN A 140 21.21 7.63 1.45
N PRO A 141 19.88 7.41 1.65
CA PRO A 141 19.00 8.43 2.24
C PRO A 141 19.41 8.90 3.64
N TRP A 142 20.14 8.08 4.39
CA TRP A 142 20.63 8.44 5.74
C TRP A 142 21.79 9.45 5.73
N GLU A 143 22.41 9.71 4.60
CA GLU A 143 23.44 10.76 4.45
C GLU A 143 22.84 12.15 4.18
N ALA A 144 21.56 12.19 3.86
CA ALA A 144 20.86 13.43 3.59
C ALA A 144 20.53 14.18 4.89
N SER A 145 20.81 15.47 4.88
CA SER A 145 20.40 16.36 5.97
C SER A 145 18.91 16.73 5.87
N LEU A 146 18.34 17.28 6.94
CA LEU A 146 16.99 17.84 6.88
C LEU A 146 16.84 18.95 5.83
N ALA A 147 17.93 19.67 5.53
CA ALA A 147 17.93 20.72 4.51
C ALA A 147 17.78 20.17 3.09
N ASP A 148 18.15 18.91 2.85
CA ASP A 148 18.04 18.24 1.54
C ASP A 148 16.65 17.67 1.28
N GLN A 149 15.77 17.69 2.28
CA GLN A 149 14.43 17.12 2.18
C GLN A 149 13.52 17.93 1.27
N ASN A 150 12.99 17.28 0.25
CA ASN A 150 12.04 17.88 -0.68
C ASN A 150 10.61 17.45 -0.37
N ILE A 151 9.64 18.30 -0.72
CA ILE A 151 8.24 17.94 -0.77
C ILE A 151 8.03 17.13 -2.04
N ILE A 152 7.70 15.85 -1.89
CA ILE A 152 7.53 14.92 -3.02
C ILE A 152 6.05 14.76 -3.33
N THR A 153 5.64 15.17 -4.52
CA THR A 153 4.31 14.88 -5.05
C THR A 153 4.39 13.77 -6.09
N LEU A 154 3.63 12.71 -5.86
CA LEU A 154 3.55 11.58 -6.76
C LEU A 154 2.20 11.60 -7.50
N ARG A 155 2.21 11.20 -8.77
CA ARG A 155 1.02 11.01 -9.60
C ARG A 155 1.02 9.60 -10.15
N LEU A 156 -0.04 8.85 -9.88
CA LEU A 156 -0.21 7.49 -10.36
C LEU A 156 -1.18 7.48 -11.55
N SER A 157 -0.75 6.88 -12.65
CA SER A 157 -1.61 6.60 -13.82
C SER A 157 -2.47 5.36 -13.55
N ARG A 158 -3.76 5.54 -13.28
CA ARG A 158 -4.67 4.42 -13.04
C ARG A 158 -4.82 3.51 -14.27
N ALA A 159 -4.77 4.08 -15.47
CA ALA A 159 -4.89 3.32 -16.72
C ALA A 159 -3.73 2.33 -16.90
N ASN A 160 -2.52 2.73 -16.46
CA ASN A 160 -1.29 1.98 -16.67
C ASN A 160 -0.79 1.29 -15.39
N SER A 161 -1.65 1.16 -14.38
CA SER A 161 -1.30 0.49 -13.13
C SER A 161 -2.15 -0.75 -12.90
N ARG A 162 -1.55 -1.78 -12.32
CA ARG A 162 -2.18 -3.08 -12.06
C ARG A 162 -1.75 -3.62 -10.69
N LEU A 163 -2.71 -4.14 -9.95
CA LEU A 163 -2.44 -4.94 -8.75
C LEU A 163 -2.71 -6.41 -9.09
N HIS A 164 -1.67 -7.21 -9.02
CA HIS A 164 -1.74 -8.65 -9.27
C HIS A 164 -2.05 -9.37 -7.98
N LEU A 165 -3.20 -10.05 -7.95
CA LEU A 165 -3.71 -10.78 -6.79
C LEU A 165 -3.90 -12.25 -7.15
N PRO A 166 -3.21 -13.19 -6.48
CA PRO A 166 -3.44 -14.62 -6.68
C PRO A 166 -4.71 -15.06 -5.94
N MET A 167 -5.87 -14.80 -6.57
CA MET A 167 -7.18 -15.02 -5.98
C MET A 167 -7.97 -16.09 -6.73
N GLN A 168 -8.74 -16.87 -5.99
CA GLN A 168 -9.70 -17.83 -6.54
C GLN A 168 -10.97 -17.89 -5.69
N PRO A 169 -12.14 -18.11 -6.29
CA PRO A 169 -13.35 -18.39 -5.54
C PRO A 169 -13.16 -19.65 -4.69
N VAL A 170 -13.66 -19.64 -3.47
CA VAL A 170 -13.75 -20.85 -2.66
C VAL A 170 -15.01 -21.60 -3.09
N ALA A 171 -14.85 -22.84 -3.60
CA ALA A 171 -15.99 -23.67 -3.92
C ALA A 171 -16.84 -23.88 -2.66
N SER A 172 -18.13 -23.56 -2.74
CA SER A 172 -19.09 -23.99 -1.73
C SER A 172 -19.09 -25.52 -1.73
N GLY A 173 -18.55 -26.11 -0.68
CA GLY A 173 -18.62 -27.57 -0.50
C GLY A 173 -20.06 -28.03 -0.59
N PRO A 174 -20.32 -29.30 -0.99
CA PRO A 174 -21.66 -29.84 -0.97
C PRO A 174 -22.21 -29.66 0.44
N GLY A 175 -23.38 -29.00 0.53
CA GLY A 175 -24.08 -28.82 1.80
C GLY A 175 -24.21 -30.15 2.50
N LYS A 176 -23.80 -30.22 3.76
CA LYS A 176 -24.18 -31.34 4.61
C LYS A 176 -25.68 -31.17 4.83
N GLU A 177 -26.47 -32.01 4.15
CA GLU A 177 -27.83 -32.28 4.54
C GLU A 177 -27.85 -32.95 5.91
#